data_1e5a123256b1ac73e6cc56cf4f99d811
#
_entry.id   1e5a123256b1ac73e6cc56cf4f99d811
#
_cell.length_a   1.000
_cell.length_b   1.000
_cell.length_c   1.000
_cell.angle_alpha   90.00
_cell.angle_beta   90.00
_cell.angle_gamma   90.00
#
_symmetry.space_group_name_H-M   'P 1'
#
loop_
_entity.id
_entity.type
_entity.pdbx_description
1 polymer ?
#
loop_
_entity_poly.entity_id
_entity_poly.type
_entity_poly.pdbx_seq_one_letter_code
_entity_poly.pdbx_strand_id
1 'polypeptide(L)'
;VYSFRRFKALRPPSIPSARRGSFACPAALSTVEGVVQPVPINRTPKAFAALAEALRAVQSTPQVRIEEIAAPGRLAPWAVAFSAQVTAEGTFLEDDAVDDLATGRIVVLYDPAAPEEWQGPFRIVSYIRAELEDELAAEPMLGHVAWTWLTDALDGRDCNVTAVGGTTTKVISESFGTLAQRPTTVDLELRASWTPVLEDPADISEHVEAWVELIMTVAGLPPMPEGVSPFPGRRR
;
A
#
# COMPACT_ATOMS: atom_id res chain seq x y z
N VAL A 1 13.52 -24.51 36.15
CA VAL A 1 14.61 -25.24 35.48
C VAL A 1 14.03 -25.78 34.18
N TYR A 2 14.09 -25.00 33.09
CA TYR A 2 13.70 -25.45 31.77
C TYR A 2 14.93 -25.77 30.95
N SER A 3 15.06 -27.05 30.57
CA SER A 3 16.14 -27.64 29.79
C SER A 3 16.00 -27.25 28.33
N PHE A 4 16.95 -26.48 27.80
CA PHE A 4 17.10 -26.19 26.38
C PHE A 4 17.50 -27.47 25.63
N ARG A 5 16.60 -28.11 24.89
CA ARG A 5 16.94 -29.15 23.93
C ARG A 5 17.55 -28.51 22.69
N ARG A 6 18.82 -28.86 22.41
CA ARG A 6 19.53 -28.50 21.17
C ARG A 6 18.75 -28.99 19.94
N PHE A 7 18.38 -28.05 19.08
CA PHE A 7 17.93 -28.37 17.72
C PHE A 7 19.12 -28.87 16.89
N LYS A 8 19.06 -30.11 16.45
CA LYS A 8 20.02 -30.75 15.58
C LYS A 8 19.77 -30.28 14.14
N ALA A 9 20.74 -29.59 13.53
CA ALA A 9 20.65 -29.14 12.15
C ALA A 9 20.51 -30.33 11.19
N LEU A 10 19.43 -30.37 10.42
CA LEU A 10 19.21 -31.31 9.33
C LEU A 10 20.09 -30.91 8.14
N ARG A 11 20.93 -31.83 7.67
CA ARG A 11 21.71 -31.70 6.43
C ARG A 11 20.76 -31.73 5.23
N PRO A 12 20.98 -30.87 4.22
CA PRO A 12 20.22 -30.97 2.97
C PRO A 12 20.65 -32.22 2.18
N PRO A 13 19.73 -32.81 1.39
CA PRO A 13 20.05 -34.01 0.56
C PRO A 13 20.96 -33.60 -0.60
N SER A 14 21.94 -34.50 -0.89
CA SER A 14 22.88 -34.41 -1.99
C SER A 14 22.17 -34.62 -3.33
N ILE A 15 22.41 -33.71 -4.29
CA ILE A 15 21.91 -33.77 -5.66
C ILE A 15 22.84 -34.74 -6.46
N PRO A 16 22.32 -35.75 -7.17
CA PRO A 16 23.14 -36.58 -8.01
C PRO A 16 23.59 -35.86 -9.30
N SER A 17 24.89 -35.99 -9.63
CA SER A 17 25.48 -35.40 -10.82
C SER A 17 24.92 -36.05 -12.09
N ALA A 18 24.34 -35.24 -12.98
CA ALA A 18 23.89 -35.65 -14.30
C ALA A 18 25.09 -35.84 -15.23
N ARG A 19 25.18 -37.03 -15.85
CA ARG A 19 26.16 -37.41 -16.87
C ARG A 19 26.03 -36.50 -18.10
N ARG A 20 27.15 -35.99 -18.58
CA ARG A 20 27.29 -35.31 -19.88
C ARG A 20 27.06 -36.32 -21.01
N GLY A 21 25.92 -36.19 -21.68
CA GLY A 21 25.67 -36.83 -22.97
C GLY A 21 26.04 -35.84 -24.08
N SER A 22 27.05 -36.26 -24.92
CA SER A 22 27.43 -35.56 -26.13
C SER A 22 26.35 -35.78 -27.19
N PHE A 23 25.66 -34.74 -27.62
CA PHE A 23 24.83 -34.76 -28.82
C PHE A 23 25.48 -33.89 -29.90
N ALA A 24 25.80 -34.53 -31.02
CA ALA A 24 26.29 -33.90 -32.22
C ALA A 24 25.20 -33.02 -32.86
N CYS A 25 25.58 -31.83 -33.25
CA CYS A 25 24.77 -30.87 -33.98
C CYS A 25 24.80 -31.17 -35.48
N PRO A 26 23.68 -31.29 -36.19
CA PRO A 26 23.67 -31.14 -37.63
C PRO A 26 23.51 -29.67 -38.00
N ALA A 27 24.47 -29.18 -38.77
CA ALA A 27 24.42 -27.86 -39.39
C ALA A 27 23.31 -27.82 -40.46
N ALA A 28 22.35 -26.94 -40.27
CA ALA A 28 21.50 -26.42 -41.32
C ALA A 28 21.46 -24.90 -41.20
N LEU A 29 22.24 -24.23 -42.02
CA LEU A 29 22.14 -22.80 -42.29
C LEU A 29 20.81 -22.51 -43.00
N SER A 30 19.82 -21.99 -42.31
CA SER A 30 18.73 -21.24 -42.89
C SER A 30 18.83 -19.79 -42.41
N THR A 31 19.22 -18.94 -43.36
CA THR A 31 19.23 -17.48 -43.22
C THR A 31 17.81 -17.02 -43.03
N VAL A 32 17.41 -16.79 -41.80
CA VAL A 32 16.18 -16.03 -41.50
C VAL A 32 16.62 -14.58 -41.37
N GLU A 33 16.35 -13.78 -42.40
CA GLU A 33 16.34 -12.33 -42.28
C GLU A 33 15.25 -11.95 -41.25
N GLY A 34 15.66 -11.91 -39.98
CA GLY A 34 14.87 -11.36 -38.89
C GLY A 34 14.82 -9.86 -39.06
N VAL A 35 13.72 -9.36 -39.61
CA VAL A 35 13.36 -7.95 -39.45
C VAL A 35 13.34 -7.72 -37.94
N VAL A 36 14.38 -7.06 -37.41
CA VAL A 36 14.42 -6.53 -36.04
C VAL A 36 13.38 -5.42 -36.02
N GLN A 37 12.17 -5.75 -35.58
CA GLN A 37 11.19 -4.73 -35.27
C GLN A 37 11.80 -3.86 -34.16
N PRO A 38 11.84 -2.52 -34.34
CA PRO A 38 12.31 -1.64 -33.29
C PRO A 38 11.42 -1.87 -32.08
N VAL A 39 12.02 -2.23 -30.96
CA VAL A 39 11.35 -2.28 -29.66
C VAL A 39 10.67 -0.92 -29.47
N PRO A 40 9.34 -0.85 -29.33
CA PRO A 40 8.67 0.41 -29.19
C PRO A 40 9.26 1.12 -27.99
N ILE A 41 9.76 2.36 -28.21
CA ILE A 41 10.09 3.26 -27.12
C ILE A 41 8.85 3.30 -26.25
N ASN A 42 8.96 2.85 -25.01
CA ASN A 42 7.86 2.64 -24.07
C ASN A 42 7.24 4.02 -23.74
N ARG A 43 6.40 4.52 -24.64
CA ARG A 43 5.63 5.74 -24.42
C ARG A 43 4.57 5.43 -23.37
N THR A 44 4.56 6.21 -22.31
CA THR A 44 3.50 6.16 -21.28
C THR A 44 2.14 6.21 -21.95
N PRO A 45 1.28 5.21 -21.74
CA PRO A 45 -0.07 5.19 -22.30
C PRO A 45 -0.86 6.44 -21.86
N LYS A 46 -1.67 6.99 -22.77
CA LYS A 46 -2.42 8.22 -22.49
C LYS A 46 -3.33 8.08 -21.27
N ALA A 47 -4.00 6.93 -21.12
CA ALA A 47 -4.84 6.65 -19.96
C ALA A 47 -4.06 6.72 -18.65
N PHE A 48 -2.87 6.09 -18.60
CA PHE A 48 -2.04 6.16 -17.40
C PHE A 48 -1.44 7.56 -17.16
N ALA A 49 -1.09 8.28 -18.22
CA ALA A 49 -0.57 9.65 -18.08
C ALA A 49 -1.62 10.60 -17.50
N ALA A 50 -2.87 10.55 -18.00
CA ALA A 50 -3.98 11.35 -17.49
C ALA A 50 -4.29 11.00 -16.01
N LEU A 51 -4.32 9.71 -15.68
CA LEU A 51 -4.51 9.22 -14.33
C LEU A 51 -3.40 9.72 -13.39
N ALA A 52 -2.13 9.60 -13.78
CA ALA A 52 -1.01 10.06 -12.96
C ALA A 52 -1.01 11.58 -12.75
N GLU A 53 -1.50 12.35 -13.72
CA GLU A 53 -1.70 13.80 -13.58
C GLU A 53 -2.81 14.12 -12.57
N ALA A 54 -3.95 13.43 -12.65
CA ALA A 54 -5.05 13.57 -11.69
C ALA A 54 -4.61 13.23 -10.26
N LEU A 55 -3.83 12.17 -10.07
CA LEU A 55 -3.27 11.80 -8.78
C LEU A 55 -2.35 12.87 -8.19
N ARG A 56 -1.52 13.51 -9.01
CA ARG A 56 -0.63 14.60 -8.57
C ARG A 56 -1.39 15.88 -8.21
N ALA A 57 -2.62 16.02 -8.68
CA ALA A 57 -3.48 17.15 -8.34
C ALA A 57 -4.12 17.02 -6.96
N VAL A 58 -4.15 15.82 -6.36
CA VAL A 58 -4.65 15.60 -5.00
C VAL A 58 -3.78 16.37 -4.01
N GLN A 59 -4.41 17.22 -3.23
CA GLN A 59 -3.72 18.16 -2.34
C GLN A 59 -3.52 17.58 -0.95
N SER A 60 -2.39 17.89 -0.32
CA SER A 60 -2.20 17.72 1.12
C SER A 60 -3.18 18.59 1.90
N THR A 61 -3.67 18.08 3.01
CA THR A 61 -4.47 18.87 3.98
C THR A 61 -3.56 19.32 5.13
N PRO A 62 -4.02 20.23 6.02
CA PRO A 62 -3.21 20.62 7.17
C PRO A 62 -2.76 19.43 8.06
N GLN A 63 -3.50 18.33 8.06
CA GLN A 63 -3.24 17.16 8.91
C GLN A 63 -2.62 15.99 8.13
N VAL A 64 -2.68 16.01 6.79
CA VAL A 64 -2.17 14.93 5.93
C VAL A 64 -1.21 15.49 4.90
N ARG A 65 0.04 15.08 4.98
CA ARG A 65 1.07 15.36 3.98
C ARG A 65 1.13 14.20 2.99
N ILE A 66 0.97 14.51 1.70
CA ILE A 66 1.03 13.53 0.60
C ILE A 66 2.24 13.85 -0.25
N GLU A 67 3.06 12.83 -0.56
CA GLU A 67 4.25 12.98 -1.39
C GLU A 67 4.35 11.85 -2.41
N GLU A 68 4.69 12.19 -3.67
CA GLU A 68 5.00 11.17 -4.68
C GLU A 68 6.34 10.50 -4.32
N ILE A 69 6.34 9.17 -4.31
CA ILE A 69 7.52 8.36 -4.01
C ILE A 69 7.86 7.44 -5.19
N ALA A 70 9.07 6.89 -5.17
CA ALA A 70 9.48 5.91 -6.18
C ALA A 70 8.52 4.71 -6.18
N ALA A 71 7.88 4.47 -7.32
CA ALA A 71 7.00 3.32 -7.49
C ALA A 71 7.79 2.00 -7.58
N PRO A 72 7.25 0.88 -7.10
CA PRO A 72 7.90 -0.42 -7.17
C PRO A 72 8.01 -0.91 -8.63
N GLY A 73 9.24 -1.12 -9.11
CA GLY A 73 9.56 -1.33 -10.52
C GLY A 73 9.23 -2.70 -11.13
N ARG A 74 8.52 -3.61 -10.43
CA ARG A 74 8.29 -4.99 -10.89
C ARG A 74 6.86 -5.49 -10.75
N LEU A 75 5.93 -4.64 -10.36
CA LEU A 75 4.54 -5.06 -10.11
C LEU A 75 3.67 -4.93 -11.36
N ALA A 76 3.96 -3.95 -12.22
CA ALA A 76 3.22 -3.69 -13.46
C ALA A 76 4.13 -2.94 -14.46
N PRO A 77 3.74 -2.89 -15.75
CA PRO A 77 4.45 -2.10 -16.75
C PRO A 77 4.52 -0.61 -16.43
N TRP A 78 3.49 -0.07 -15.78
CA TRP A 78 3.45 1.32 -15.31
C TRP A 78 2.90 1.37 -13.88
N ALA A 79 3.50 2.22 -13.07
CA ALA A 79 3.09 2.43 -11.69
C ALA A 79 3.39 3.85 -11.23
N VAL A 80 2.56 4.38 -10.35
CA VAL A 80 2.79 5.62 -9.60
C VAL A 80 2.49 5.34 -8.14
N ALA A 81 3.23 5.96 -7.23
CA ALA A 81 3.10 5.71 -5.81
C ALA A 81 3.18 7.00 -5.00
N PHE A 82 2.40 7.06 -3.93
CA PHE A 82 2.39 8.15 -2.96
C PHE A 82 2.53 7.60 -1.55
N SER A 83 3.18 8.38 -0.70
CA SER A 83 3.15 8.22 0.75
C SER A 83 2.26 9.29 1.36
N ALA A 84 1.68 8.98 2.51
CA ALA A 84 0.99 9.94 3.35
C ALA A 84 1.48 9.80 4.80
N GLN A 85 1.55 10.94 5.49
CA GLN A 85 1.82 11.05 6.92
C GLN A 85 0.69 11.86 7.54
N VAL A 86 0.19 11.41 8.69
CA VAL A 86 -0.89 12.08 9.44
C VAL A 86 -0.35 12.52 10.78
N THR A 87 -0.52 13.81 11.09
CA THR A 87 -0.11 14.41 12.37
C THR A 87 -1.29 15.12 13.04
N ALA A 88 -1.33 15.11 14.38
CA ALA A 88 -2.43 15.74 15.14
C ALA A 88 -2.52 17.25 14.96
N GLU A 89 -1.37 17.93 14.83
CA GLU A 89 -1.28 19.40 14.87
C GLU A 89 -1.13 20.05 13.50
N GLY A 90 -1.05 19.27 12.41
CA GLY A 90 -0.80 19.80 11.07
C GLY A 90 0.59 20.45 10.92
N THR A 91 1.50 20.18 11.84
CA THR A 91 2.83 20.76 11.88
C THR A 91 3.84 19.73 11.39
N PHE A 92 4.19 19.79 10.12
CA PHE A 92 5.25 18.99 9.52
C PHE A 92 6.59 19.75 9.60
N LEU A 93 7.14 19.91 10.82
CA LEU A 93 8.45 20.53 10.99
C LEU A 93 9.54 19.50 10.73
N GLU A 94 10.56 19.89 9.95
CA GLU A 94 11.65 18.98 9.53
C GLU A 94 12.54 18.50 10.69
N ASP A 95 12.51 19.15 11.85
CA ASP A 95 13.45 18.94 12.96
C ASP A 95 12.82 18.41 14.25
N ASP A 96 11.51 18.35 14.38
CA ASP A 96 10.87 17.74 15.53
C ASP A 96 10.27 16.39 15.13
N ALA A 97 10.66 15.35 15.84
CA ALA A 97 10.02 14.04 15.80
C ALA A 97 8.59 14.17 16.35
N VAL A 98 7.70 14.80 15.55
CA VAL A 98 6.26 14.71 15.78
C VAL A 98 5.92 13.27 15.44
N ASP A 99 5.48 12.51 16.44
CA ASP A 99 5.06 11.13 16.23
C ASP A 99 3.90 11.13 15.23
N ASP A 100 4.12 10.49 14.07
CA ASP A 100 3.08 10.29 13.08
C ASP A 100 1.97 9.44 13.68
N LEU A 101 0.74 9.96 13.74
CA LEU A 101 -0.44 9.20 14.19
C LEU A 101 -0.71 8.03 13.25
N ALA A 102 -0.51 8.25 11.95
CA ALA A 102 -0.59 7.20 10.95
C ALA A 102 0.34 7.50 9.77
N THR A 103 0.79 6.43 9.12
CA THR A 103 1.51 6.49 7.85
C THR A 103 0.83 5.60 6.83
N GLY A 104 0.88 5.99 5.55
CA GLY A 104 0.29 5.21 4.49
C GLY A 104 1.12 5.24 3.21
N ARG A 105 0.89 4.23 2.37
CA ARG A 105 1.37 4.19 0.99
C ARG A 105 0.26 3.69 0.09
N ILE A 106 0.09 4.36 -1.04
CA ILE A 106 -0.81 3.93 -2.09
C ILE A 106 -0.03 3.81 -3.39
N VAL A 107 -0.28 2.73 -4.13
CA VAL A 107 0.34 2.46 -5.42
C VAL A 107 -0.76 2.20 -6.42
N VAL A 108 -0.77 2.95 -7.51
CA VAL A 108 -1.65 2.70 -8.63
C VAL A 108 -0.84 2.05 -9.74
N LEU A 109 -1.26 0.85 -10.10
CA LEU A 109 -0.66 0.00 -11.11
C LEU A 109 -1.50 0.05 -12.38
N TYR A 110 -0.85 0.00 -13.55
CA TYR A 110 -1.51 -0.11 -14.82
C TYR A 110 -0.85 -1.17 -15.69
N ASP A 111 -1.67 -2.10 -16.18
CA ASP A 111 -1.31 -3.09 -17.18
C ASP A 111 -2.41 -3.15 -18.24
N PRO A 112 -2.13 -2.74 -19.50
CA PRO A 112 -3.12 -2.79 -20.59
C PRO A 112 -3.53 -4.22 -20.97
N ALA A 113 -2.78 -5.25 -20.52
CA ALA A 113 -3.16 -6.65 -20.72
C ALA A 113 -4.34 -7.06 -19.80
N ALA A 114 -4.70 -6.21 -18.84
CA ALA A 114 -5.79 -6.44 -17.89
C ALA A 114 -5.75 -7.84 -17.27
N PRO A 115 -4.77 -8.14 -16.39
CA PRO A 115 -4.63 -9.46 -15.78
C PRO A 115 -5.97 -9.96 -15.19
N GLU A 116 -6.27 -11.23 -15.36
CA GLU A 116 -7.54 -11.82 -14.91
C GLU A 116 -7.78 -11.61 -13.41
N GLU A 117 -6.72 -11.71 -12.60
CA GLU A 117 -6.77 -11.52 -11.16
C GLU A 117 -7.12 -10.07 -10.76
N TRP A 118 -6.86 -9.12 -11.66
CA TRP A 118 -7.22 -7.72 -11.40
C TRP A 118 -8.65 -7.40 -11.82
N GLN A 119 -9.22 -8.13 -12.78
CA GLN A 119 -10.53 -7.84 -13.38
C GLN A 119 -10.59 -6.45 -14.05
N GLY A 120 -9.45 -5.95 -14.51
CA GLY A 120 -9.34 -4.67 -15.17
C GLY A 120 -7.88 -4.25 -15.39
N PRO A 121 -7.64 -3.15 -16.11
CA PRO A 121 -6.29 -2.71 -16.46
C PRO A 121 -5.59 -1.94 -15.33
N PHE A 122 -6.31 -1.47 -14.33
CA PHE A 122 -5.78 -0.75 -13.17
C PHE A 122 -5.87 -1.60 -11.92
N ARG A 123 -4.95 -1.38 -10.99
CA ARG A 123 -4.98 -1.97 -9.65
C ARG A 123 -4.46 -0.98 -8.65
N ILE A 124 -5.20 -0.74 -7.58
CA ILE A 124 -4.75 0.05 -6.44
C ILE A 124 -4.30 -0.91 -5.35
N VAL A 125 -3.15 -0.61 -4.75
CA VAL A 125 -2.61 -1.33 -3.59
C VAL A 125 -2.33 -0.31 -2.50
N SER A 126 -2.88 -0.53 -1.33
CA SER A 126 -2.76 0.35 -0.17
C SER A 126 -2.12 -0.38 1.01
N TYR A 127 -1.30 0.33 1.75
CA TYR A 127 -0.79 -0.03 3.06
C TYR A 127 -0.95 1.16 4.00
N ILE A 128 -1.54 0.93 5.17
CA ILE A 128 -1.70 1.93 6.23
C ILE A 128 -1.21 1.30 7.52
N ARG A 129 -0.50 2.08 8.34
CA ARG A 129 -0.09 1.74 9.70
C ARG A 129 -0.41 2.91 10.61
N ALA A 130 -0.98 2.61 11.78
CA ALA A 130 -1.19 3.58 12.86
C ALA A 130 -0.90 2.93 14.21
N GLU A 131 -0.34 3.69 15.14
CA GLU A 131 -0.30 3.32 16.54
C GLU A 131 -1.69 3.59 17.16
N LEU A 132 -2.18 2.63 17.94
CA LEU A 132 -3.52 2.67 18.50
C LEU A 132 -3.50 3.10 19.97
N GLU A 133 -4.50 3.87 20.37
CA GLU A 133 -4.80 4.08 21.78
C GLU A 133 -5.22 2.76 22.46
N ASP A 134 -4.96 2.63 23.77
CA ASP A 134 -5.16 1.39 24.54
C ASP A 134 -6.61 0.86 24.45
N GLU A 135 -7.61 1.76 24.46
CA GLU A 135 -9.02 1.41 24.37
C GLU A 135 -9.34 0.72 23.04
N LEU A 136 -8.87 1.28 21.93
CA LEU A 136 -9.08 0.73 20.59
C LEU A 136 -8.23 -0.53 20.38
N ALA A 137 -7.03 -0.54 20.94
CA ALA A 137 -6.14 -1.70 20.91
C ALA A 137 -6.75 -2.93 21.60
N ALA A 138 -7.59 -2.75 22.63
CA ALA A 138 -8.27 -3.80 23.33
C ALA A 138 -9.49 -4.39 22.58
N GLU A 139 -10.00 -3.70 21.53
CA GLU A 139 -11.19 -4.09 20.81
C GLU A 139 -10.98 -5.40 20.01
N PRO A 140 -11.78 -6.48 20.32
CA PRO A 140 -11.63 -7.76 19.61
C PRO A 140 -12.04 -7.69 18.13
N MET A 141 -12.97 -6.81 17.77
CA MET A 141 -13.51 -6.66 16.41
C MET A 141 -12.74 -5.65 15.56
N LEU A 142 -11.64 -5.11 16.06
CA LEU A 142 -10.86 -4.07 15.40
C LEU A 142 -10.55 -4.37 13.93
N GLY A 143 -10.16 -5.62 13.61
CA GLY A 143 -9.88 -6.00 12.23
C GLY A 143 -11.07 -5.86 11.29
N HIS A 144 -12.28 -6.19 11.76
CA HIS A 144 -13.52 -6.00 10.99
C HIS A 144 -13.87 -4.52 10.88
N VAL A 145 -13.71 -3.78 11.97
CA VAL A 145 -13.97 -2.33 12.00
C VAL A 145 -13.05 -1.61 11.01
N ALA A 146 -11.75 -1.92 11.02
CA ALA A 146 -10.79 -1.34 10.08
C ALA A 146 -11.12 -1.69 8.61
N TRP A 147 -11.62 -2.88 8.35
CA TRP A 147 -12.11 -3.25 7.02
C TRP A 147 -13.36 -2.47 6.63
N THR A 148 -14.29 -2.24 7.56
CA THR A 148 -15.49 -1.43 7.32
C THR A 148 -15.12 0.02 7.01
N TRP A 149 -14.12 0.61 7.69
CA TRP A 149 -13.64 1.96 7.38
C TRP A 149 -13.17 2.10 5.92
N LEU A 150 -12.51 1.06 5.37
CA LEU A 150 -12.12 1.07 3.95
C LEU A 150 -13.35 1.08 3.04
N THR A 151 -14.32 0.17 3.30
CA THR A 151 -15.52 0.08 2.44
C THR A 151 -16.36 1.34 2.55
N ASP A 152 -16.53 1.89 3.73
CA ASP A 152 -17.30 3.13 3.97
C ASP A 152 -16.63 4.34 3.30
N ALA A 153 -15.28 4.43 3.32
CA ALA A 153 -14.56 5.51 2.65
C ALA A 153 -14.69 5.43 1.11
N LEU A 154 -14.68 4.21 0.55
CA LEU A 154 -14.90 4.01 -0.88
C LEU A 154 -16.36 4.29 -1.28
N ASP A 155 -17.32 3.82 -0.50
CA ASP A 155 -18.76 4.02 -0.74
C ASP A 155 -19.15 5.49 -0.57
N GLY A 156 -18.58 6.18 0.43
CA GLY A 156 -18.83 7.59 0.70
C GLY A 156 -18.38 8.54 -0.42
N ARG A 157 -17.52 8.05 -1.31
CA ARG A 157 -17.03 8.75 -2.50
C ARG A 157 -17.56 8.18 -3.81
N ASP A 158 -18.60 7.37 -3.77
CA ASP A 158 -19.17 6.71 -4.95
C ASP A 158 -18.11 5.96 -5.79
N CYS A 159 -17.05 5.47 -5.16
CA CYS A 159 -15.99 4.72 -5.83
C CYS A 159 -16.49 3.37 -6.32
N ASN A 160 -16.66 3.19 -7.61
CA ASN A 160 -16.96 1.89 -8.20
C ASN A 160 -15.72 0.99 -8.18
N VAL A 161 -15.81 -0.17 -7.54
CA VAL A 161 -14.68 -1.08 -7.34
C VAL A 161 -15.02 -2.54 -7.63
N THR A 162 -14.03 -3.30 -8.11
CA THR A 162 -14.09 -4.76 -8.22
C THR A 162 -12.85 -5.39 -7.56
N ALA A 163 -12.88 -6.72 -7.39
CA ALA A 163 -11.76 -7.50 -6.87
C ALA A 163 -11.16 -6.91 -5.57
N VAL A 164 -12.00 -6.38 -4.67
CA VAL A 164 -11.57 -5.82 -3.39
C VAL A 164 -11.12 -6.95 -2.46
N GLY A 165 -9.96 -6.78 -1.82
CA GLY A 165 -9.43 -7.74 -0.86
C GLY A 165 -8.32 -7.15 -0.02
N GLY A 166 -8.10 -7.71 1.17
CA GLY A 166 -7.07 -7.21 2.05
C GLY A 166 -6.88 -8.03 3.32
N THR A 167 -5.99 -7.54 4.18
CA THR A 167 -5.69 -8.10 5.49
C THR A 167 -5.50 -6.99 6.50
N THR A 168 -5.99 -7.21 7.72
CA THR A 168 -5.67 -6.41 8.89
C THR A 168 -4.73 -7.19 9.80
N THR A 169 -3.74 -6.53 10.36
CA THR A 169 -2.78 -7.13 11.29
C THR A 169 -2.67 -6.23 12.51
N LYS A 170 -2.77 -6.81 13.69
CA LYS A 170 -2.54 -6.13 14.95
C LYS A 170 -1.18 -6.58 15.48
N VAL A 171 -0.27 -5.62 15.68
CA VAL A 171 1.10 -5.86 16.16
C VAL A 171 1.22 -5.33 17.57
N ILE A 172 1.54 -6.20 18.52
CA ILE A 172 1.78 -5.83 19.92
C ILE A 172 3.28 -5.83 20.14
N SER A 173 3.82 -4.70 20.61
CA SER A 173 5.24 -4.54 20.96
C SER A 173 5.40 -4.40 22.45
N GLU A 174 5.98 -5.41 23.10
CA GLU A 174 6.28 -5.44 24.53
C GLU A 174 7.79 -5.37 24.78
N SER A 175 8.21 -4.51 25.69
CA SER A 175 9.63 -4.26 26.02
C SER A 175 10.04 -4.93 27.32
N PHE A 176 11.19 -5.61 27.31
CA PHE A 176 11.69 -6.38 28.46
C PHE A 176 13.14 -6.01 28.83
N GLY A 177 13.57 -6.40 30.03
CA GLY A 177 14.93 -6.21 30.52
C GLY A 177 15.30 -4.73 30.70
N THR A 178 16.34 -4.27 30.04
CA THR A 178 16.79 -2.85 30.08
C THR A 178 15.82 -1.88 29.43
N LEU A 179 14.88 -2.38 28.60
CA LEU A 179 13.86 -1.60 27.92
C LEU A 179 12.48 -1.67 28.60
N ALA A 180 12.36 -2.34 29.76
CA ALA A 180 11.07 -2.58 30.44
C ALA A 180 10.33 -1.30 30.87
N GLN A 181 11.00 -0.14 30.82
CA GLN A 181 10.36 1.16 31.09
C GLN A 181 9.62 1.75 29.88
N ARG A 182 9.77 1.16 28.68
CA ARG A 182 9.02 1.59 27.50
C ARG A 182 7.60 1.04 27.60
N PRO A 183 6.58 1.84 27.27
CA PRO A 183 5.20 1.36 27.24
C PRO A 183 5.04 0.25 26.19
N THR A 184 4.09 -0.61 26.41
CA THR A 184 3.60 -1.53 25.36
C THR A 184 2.88 -0.68 24.31
N THR A 185 3.16 -0.90 23.04
CA THR A 185 2.46 -0.25 21.93
C THR A 185 1.72 -1.27 21.08
N VAL A 186 0.63 -0.85 20.47
CA VAL A 186 -0.15 -1.68 19.57
C VAL A 186 -0.34 -0.93 18.25
N ASP A 187 0.15 -1.54 17.16
CA ASP A 187 -0.04 -1.02 15.82
C ASP A 187 -1.14 -1.78 15.08
N LEU A 188 -1.95 -1.06 14.33
CA LEU A 188 -2.81 -1.59 13.29
C LEU A 188 -2.12 -1.45 11.94
N GLU A 189 -2.01 -2.56 11.20
CA GLU A 189 -1.65 -2.54 9.79
C GLU A 189 -2.86 -2.96 8.94
N LEU A 190 -3.23 -2.14 7.97
CA LEU A 190 -4.25 -2.45 6.97
C LEU A 190 -3.59 -2.51 5.59
N ARG A 191 -3.62 -3.69 4.99
CA ARG A 191 -3.21 -3.92 3.61
C ARG A 191 -4.44 -4.22 2.79
N ALA A 192 -4.68 -3.43 1.76
CA ALA A 192 -5.83 -3.59 0.90
C ALA A 192 -5.45 -3.41 -0.56
N SER A 193 -6.22 -4.01 -1.45
CA SER A 193 -6.11 -3.75 -2.87
C SER A 193 -7.47 -3.90 -3.54
N TRP A 194 -7.70 -3.08 -4.56
CA TRP A 194 -8.94 -3.09 -5.33
C TRP A 194 -8.68 -2.64 -6.76
N THR A 195 -9.61 -2.97 -7.64
CA THR A 195 -9.60 -2.52 -9.03
C THR A 195 -10.63 -1.41 -9.18
N PRO A 196 -10.21 -0.18 -9.49
CA PRO A 196 -11.12 0.91 -9.77
C PRO A 196 -11.83 0.68 -11.11
N VAL A 197 -13.14 0.89 -11.14
CA VAL A 197 -13.95 0.93 -12.37
C VAL A 197 -14.14 2.40 -12.72
N LEU A 198 -13.33 2.90 -13.66
CA LEU A 198 -13.29 4.31 -14.02
C LEU A 198 -14.03 4.54 -15.34
N GLU A 199 -14.90 5.55 -15.37
CA GLU A 199 -15.51 6.06 -16.63
C GLU A 199 -14.52 7.01 -17.31
N ASP A 200 -13.85 7.87 -16.53
CA ASP A 200 -12.73 8.72 -16.97
C ASP A 200 -11.48 8.41 -16.13
N PRO A 201 -10.26 8.38 -16.70
CA PRO A 201 -9.04 8.22 -15.93
C PRO A 201 -8.86 9.25 -14.78
N ALA A 202 -9.49 10.41 -14.88
CA ALA A 202 -9.44 11.44 -13.85
C ALA A 202 -10.23 11.05 -12.58
N ASP A 203 -11.24 10.17 -12.69
CA ASP A 203 -12.04 9.70 -11.54
C ASP A 203 -11.21 8.94 -10.51
N ILE A 204 -9.95 8.61 -10.84
CA ILE A 204 -9.01 8.01 -9.90
C ILE A 204 -8.76 8.90 -8.67
N SER A 205 -8.94 10.21 -8.78
CA SER A 205 -8.80 11.14 -7.65
C SER A 205 -9.71 10.78 -6.50
N GLU A 206 -10.96 10.37 -6.76
CA GLU A 206 -11.92 9.97 -5.73
C GLU A 206 -11.42 8.78 -4.90
N HIS A 207 -10.77 7.81 -5.56
CA HIS A 207 -10.18 6.67 -4.87
C HIS A 207 -9.02 7.06 -3.95
N VAL A 208 -8.23 8.08 -4.33
CA VAL A 208 -7.14 8.58 -3.48
C VAL A 208 -7.68 9.43 -2.35
N GLU A 209 -8.70 10.23 -2.60
CA GLU A 209 -9.38 10.99 -1.56
C GLU A 209 -10.07 10.06 -0.54
N ALA A 210 -10.72 8.97 -0.99
CA ALA A 210 -11.23 7.92 -0.10
C ALA A 210 -10.11 7.30 0.74
N TRP A 211 -8.94 7.07 0.15
CA TRP A 211 -7.78 6.57 0.88
C TRP A 211 -7.24 7.59 1.90
N VAL A 212 -7.28 8.89 1.61
CA VAL A 212 -6.91 9.96 2.55
C VAL A 212 -7.91 10.00 3.72
N GLU A 213 -9.20 9.87 3.46
CA GLU A 213 -10.22 9.76 4.53
C GLU A 213 -10.01 8.52 5.41
N LEU A 214 -9.69 7.40 4.77
CA LEU A 214 -9.39 6.16 5.49
C LEU A 214 -8.19 6.34 6.43
N ILE A 215 -7.07 6.91 5.96
CA ILE A 215 -5.87 7.07 6.79
C ILE A 215 -6.12 8.05 7.95
N MET A 216 -6.92 9.09 7.74
CA MET A 216 -7.35 10.00 8.80
C MET A 216 -8.23 9.28 9.84
N THR A 217 -9.16 8.45 9.39
CA THR A 217 -10.02 7.64 10.27
C THR A 217 -9.20 6.68 11.12
N VAL A 218 -8.24 5.98 10.49
CA VAL A 218 -7.33 5.06 11.19
C VAL A 218 -6.43 5.81 12.19
N ALA A 219 -6.07 7.06 11.90
CA ALA A 219 -5.32 7.95 12.80
C ALA A 219 -6.16 8.51 13.97
N GLY A 220 -7.46 8.18 14.06
CA GLY A 220 -8.35 8.74 15.06
C GLY A 220 -8.83 10.18 14.76
N LEU A 221 -8.63 10.65 13.52
CA LEU A 221 -9.04 11.97 13.02
C LEU A 221 -10.10 11.83 11.91
N PRO A 222 -11.28 11.27 12.20
CA PRO A 222 -12.29 11.07 11.16
C PRO A 222 -12.70 12.41 10.53
N PRO A 223 -13.08 12.41 9.24
CA PRO A 223 -13.53 13.61 8.56
C PRO A 223 -14.74 14.21 9.31
N MET A 224 -14.69 15.53 9.49
CA MET A 224 -15.77 16.22 10.17
C MET A 224 -16.98 16.33 9.23
N PRO A 225 -18.19 16.01 9.71
CA PRO A 225 -19.41 16.21 8.93
C PRO A 225 -19.52 17.68 8.46
N GLU A 226 -20.06 17.88 7.26
CA GLU A 226 -20.29 19.22 6.73
C GLU A 226 -21.08 20.08 7.72
N GLY A 227 -20.61 21.31 7.93
CA GLY A 227 -21.26 22.27 8.85
C GLY A 227 -20.85 22.16 10.32
N VAL A 228 -19.96 21.22 10.68
CA VAL A 228 -19.40 21.12 12.04
C VAL A 228 -18.02 21.77 12.08
N SER A 229 -17.85 22.82 12.87
CA SER A 229 -16.53 23.40 13.14
C SER A 229 -15.98 22.88 14.47
N PRO A 230 -14.68 22.57 14.56
CA PRO A 230 -14.08 22.18 15.83
C PRO A 230 -14.23 23.31 16.85
N PHE A 231 -14.59 22.97 18.08
CA PHE A 231 -14.57 23.96 19.17
C PHE A 231 -13.10 24.42 19.34
N PRO A 232 -12.84 25.73 19.35
CA PRO A 232 -11.51 26.23 19.65
C PRO A 232 -11.08 25.72 21.02
N GLY A 233 -10.06 24.85 21.02
CA GLY A 233 -9.55 24.27 22.26
C GLY A 233 -9.17 25.36 23.23
N ARG A 234 -9.66 25.29 24.50
CA ARG A 234 -9.26 26.17 25.56
C ARG A 234 -7.75 25.99 25.77
N ARG A 235 -6.96 26.97 25.35
CA ARG A 235 -5.55 27.06 25.78
C ARG A 235 -5.54 27.07 27.30
N ARG A 236 -4.92 26.05 27.88
CA ARG A 236 -4.52 26.04 29.30
C ARG A 236 -3.15 26.64 29.46
#